data_daa31588b4c6b47dbd0d2d80f8cf2f3b
#
_entry.id   daa31588b4c6b47dbd0d2d80f8cf2f3b
#
_cell.length_a   1.000
_cell.length_b   1.000
_cell.length_c   1.000
_cell.angle_alpha   90.00
_cell.angle_beta   90.00
_cell.angle_gamma   90.00
#
_symmetry.space_group_name_H-M   'P 1'
#
loop_
_entity.id
_entity.type
_entity.pdbx_description
1 polymer ?
#
loop_
_entity_poly.entity_id
_entity_poly.type
_entity_poly.pdbx_seq_one_letter_code
_entity_poly.pdbx_strand_id
1 'polypeptide(L)'
;MHRSHISGFIVGALGLICATQAVGEEVCRPALAFKEVHFSEMQLPALERKWTAVVSVDASRCAANSKGYFEIVFSRLKEIGPEIEFREQFKWLPPSVKVEVDFWADEAVGAYWIDNVAVCHCAR
;
A
#
# COMPACT_ATOMS: atom_id res chain seq x y z
N MET A 1 11.75 -45.58 26.40
CA MET A 1 11.81 -45.54 26.13
C MET A 1 12.08 -44.95 25.74
N HIS A 2 12.30 -44.35 26.09
CA HIS A 2 12.47 -43.88 25.79
C HIS A 2 12.86 -43.05 25.71
N ARG A 3 12.89 -42.86 26.05
CA ARG A 3 13.25 -42.25 25.94
C ARG A 3 13.50 -41.36 25.79
N SER A 4 13.52 -41.20 26.14
CA SER A 4 13.61 -40.53 25.91
C SER A 4 13.92 -39.73 25.69
N HIS A 5 14.03 -39.50 26.10
CA HIS A 5 14.15 -38.96 25.76
C HIS A 5 14.32 -38.05 25.57
N ILE A 6 14.24 -38.12 25.86
CA ILE A 6 14.39 -37.49 25.62
C ILE A 6 14.40 -36.58 25.35
N SER A 7 14.42 -36.55 25.62
CA SER A 7 14.34 -35.82 25.27
C SER A 7 14.33 -34.83 25.10
N GLY A 8 14.21 -34.62 25.47
CA GLY A 8 14.03 -33.78 25.35
C GLY A 8 14.27 -32.90 25.16
N PHE A 9 14.80 -32.76 25.30
CA PHE A 9 14.97 -32.06 24.95
C PHE A 9 15.13 -31.27 24.65
N ILE A 10 14.99 -31.32 25.15
CA ILE A 10 15.34 -30.74 24.67
C ILE A 10 15.12 -30.03 24.23
N VAL A 11 15.23 -29.96 24.42
CA VAL A 11 14.75 -29.46 24.05
C VAL A 11 14.32 -28.41 23.88
N GLY A 12 13.72 -28.15 23.98
CA GLY A 12 12.84 -27.02 24.08
C GLY A 12 13.46 -25.67 24.15
N ALA A 13 14.51 -25.63 24.65
CA ALA A 13 15.17 -24.36 24.78
C ALA A 13 15.42 -23.67 23.49
N LEU A 14 15.42 -24.43 22.46
CA LEU A 14 15.70 -23.85 21.16
C LEU A 14 14.70 -22.85 20.72
N GLY A 15 13.49 -23.06 21.07
CA GLY A 15 12.47 -22.15 20.62
C GLY A 15 12.70 -20.74 21.03
N LEU A 16 13.31 -20.56 22.13
CA LEU A 16 13.49 -19.23 22.61
C LEU A 16 14.38 -18.37 21.77
N ILE A 17 15.35 -18.96 21.21
CA ILE A 17 16.30 -18.21 20.43
C ILE A 17 15.68 -17.57 19.25
N CYS A 18 14.79 -18.26 18.62
CA CYS A 18 14.15 -17.72 17.46
C CYS A 18 13.38 -16.47 17.75
N ALA A 19 12.72 -16.46 18.87
CA ALA A 19 11.93 -15.31 19.22
C ALA A 19 12.79 -14.08 19.36
N THR A 20 13.96 -14.25 19.87
CA THR A 20 14.81 -13.12 20.09
C THR A 20 15.19 -12.39 18.84
N GLN A 21 15.37 -13.12 17.81
CA GLN A 21 15.83 -12.52 16.58
C GLN A 21 14.84 -11.59 15.96
N ALA A 22 13.61 -11.90 16.13
CA ALA A 22 12.57 -11.07 15.53
C ALA A 22 12.58 -9.66 16.08
N VAL A 23 13.08 -9.51 17.27
CA VAL A 23 13.00 -8.22 17.93
C VAL A 23 13.80 -7.13 17.25
N GLY A 24 14.89 -7.48 16.62
CA GLY A 24 15.74 -6.47 16.03
C GLY A 24 15.23 -5.90 14.73
N GLU A 25 14.18 -6.49 14.18
CA GLU A 25 13.77 -6.12 12.83
C GLU A 25 12.39 -5.53 12.83
N GLU A 26 12.24 -4.43 13.53
CA GLU A 26 10.93 -3.78 13.55
C GLU A 26 10.67 -3.01 12.29
N VAL A 27 9.52 -3.25 11.69
CA VAL A 27 9.04 -2.44 10.58
C VAL A 27 7.69 -1.90 10.92
N CYS A 28 7.45 -0.70 10.47
CA CYS A 28 6.18 -0.04 10.63
C CYS A 28 5.66 0.34 9.26
N ARG A 29 4.46 0.84 9.20
CA ARG A 29 3.83 1.19 7.95
C ARG A 29 3.01 2.44 8.16
N PRO A 30 3.05 3.38 7.21
CA PRO A 30 2.17 4.54 7.33
C PRO A 30 0.73 4.12 7.05
N ALA A 31 -0.19 4.88 7.57
CA ALA A 31 -1.60 4.67 7.29
C ALA A 31 -1.98 5.65 6.18
N LEU A 32 -2.43 5.11 5.06
CA LEU A 32 -2.82 5.91 3.92
C LEU A 32 -4.33 5.80 3.72
N ALA A 33 -4.95 6.92 3.41
CA ALA A 33 -6.39 6.92 3.18
C ALA A 33 -6.74 8.01 2.17
N PHE A 34 -7.76 7.75 1.37
CA PHE A 34 -8.26 8.76 0.45
C PHE A 34 -9.02 9.82 1.24
N LYS A 35 -8.72 11.08 0.96
CA LYS A 35 -9.40 12.21 1.58
C LYS A 35 -10.37 12.85 0.62
N GLU A 36 -9.94 13.06 -0.60
CA GLU A 36 -10.76 13.69 -1.63
C GLU A 36 -10.52 12.95 -2.92
N VAL A 37 -11.58 12.64 -3.62
CA VAL A 37 -11.46 11.95 -4.90
C VAL A 37 -12.38 12.66 -5.87
N HIS A 38 -11.85 12.96 -7.05
CA HIS A 38 -12.62 13.65 -8.08
C HIS A 38 -12.31 13.06 -9.44
N PHE A 39 -13.34 12.78 -10.20
CA PHE A 39 -13.21 12.32 -11.57
C PHE A 39 -13.80 13.39 -12.45
N SER A 40 -12.96 14.07 -13.21
CA SER A 40 -13.40 15.20 -14.01
C SER A 40 -14.26 14.75 -15.18
N GLU A 41 -14.96 15.71 -15.76
CA GLU A 41 -15.65 15.46 -17.00
C GLU A 41 -14.65 15.45 -18.13
N MET A 42 -15.12 15.03 -19.30
CA MET A 42 -14.26 14.94 -20.48
C MET A 42 -13.65 16.29 -20.81
N GLN A 43 -12.37 16.30 -21.07
CA GLN A 43 -11.62 17.49 -21.43
C GLN A 43 -11.34 17.47 -22.93
N LEU A 44 -11.84 18.50 -23.64
CA LEU A 44 -11.56 18.63 -25.05
C LEU A 44 -10.34 19.52 -25.24
N PRO A 45 -9.59 19.33 -26.32
CA PRO A 45 -9.80 18.37 -27.40
C PRO A 45 -9.19 17.00 -27.16
N ALA A 46 -8.57 16.80 -26.03
CA ALA A 46 -7.80 15.58 -25.79
C ALA A 46 -8.65 14.34 -25.57
N LEU A 47 -9.95 14.49 -25.30
CA LEU A 47 -10.85 13.39 -25.02
C LEU A 47 -10.38 12.58 -23.80
N GLU A 48 -9.91 13.32 -22.80
CA GLU A 48 -9.41 12.71 -21.57
C GLU A 48 -10.26 13.11 -20.38
N ARG A 49 -10.21 12.25 -19.37
CA ARG A 49 -10.77 12.56 -18.07
C ARG A 49 -9.66 12.38 -17.05
N LYS A 50 -9.68 13.22 -16.04
CA LYS A 50 -8.66 13.15 -14.99
C LYS A 50 -9.27 12.64 -13.70
N TRP A 51 -8.65 11.63 -13.16
CA TRP A 51 -8.97 11.14 -11.82
C TRP A 51 -7.92 11.72 -10.89
N THR A 52 -8.36 12.46 -9.87
CA THR A 52 -7.45 13.06 -8.93
C THR A 52 -7.87 12.68 -7.53
N ALA A 53 -6.90 12.60 -6.65
CA ALA A 53 -7.18 12.31 -5.26
C ALA A 53 -6.14 12.94 -4.37
N VAL A 54 -6.55 13.20 -3.13
CA VAL A 54 -5.62 13.55 -2.07
C VAL A 54 -5.58 12.33 -1.15
N VAL A 55 -4.38 11.80 -0.96
CA VAL A 55 -4.17 10.65 -0.09
C VAL A 55 -3.50 11.17 1.18
N SER A 56 -4.16 10.99 2.30
CA SER A 56 -3.58 11.38 3.57
C SER A 56 -2.56 10.33 3.99
N VAL A 57 -1.48 10.78 4.58
CA VAL A 57 -0.38 9.89 4.98
C VAL A 57 -0.09 10.14 6.46
N ASP A 58 -0.45 9.16 7.27
CA ASP A 58 -0.14 9.21 8.69
C ASP A 58 1.09 8.33 8.92
N ALA A 59 2.25 8.96 8.97
CA ALA A 59 3.50 8.26 9.17
C ALA A 59 4.01 8.45 10.59
N SER A 60 3.10 8.64 11.53
CA SER A 60 3.51 8.89 12.92
C SER A 60 4.24 7.71 13.54
N ARG A 61 4.02 6.52 13.03
CA ARG A 61 4.72 5.35 13.53
C ARG A 61 6.07 5.13 12.85
N CYS A 62 6.35 5.91 11.83
CA CYS A 62 7.59 5.80 11.08
C CYS A 62 8.64 6.75 11.63
N ALA A 63 9.90 6.43 11.41
CA ALA A 63 10.99 7.33 11.75
C ALA A 63 10.84 8.64 10.98
N ALA A 64 11.41 9.70 11.51
CA ALA A 64 11.32 11.02 10.90
C ALA A 64 11.86 10.99 9.47
N ASN A 65 11.26 11.78 8.63
CA ASN A 65 11.64 11.92 7.21
C ASN A 65 11.49 10.66 6.39
N SER A 66 10.63 9.74 6.85
CA SER A 66 10.34 8.54 6.10
C SER A 66 9.55 8.87 4.85
N LYS A 67 9.78 8.08 3.81
CA LYS A 67 9.04 8.17 2.56
C LYS A 67 9.10 6.82 1.89
N GLY A 68 8.22 6.59 0.96
CA GLY A 68 8.20 5.31 0.26
C GLY A 68 7.18 5.35 -0.86
N TYR A 69 6.92 4.20 -1.44
CA TYR A 69 6.00 4.09 -2.55
C TYR A 69 4.74 3.36 -2.13
N PHE A 70 3.68 3.59 -2.88
CA PHE A 70 2.45 2.84 -2.75
C PHE A 70 1.82 2.77 -4.13
N GLU A 71 0.83 1.92 -4.26
CA GLU A 71 0.11 1.76 -5.51
C GLU A 71 -1.34 2.08 -5.31
N ILE A 72 -1.97 2.61 -6.34
CA ILE A 72 -3.41 2.67 -6.41
C ILE A 72 -3.82 1.73 -7.52
N VAL A 73 -4.72 0.83 -7.19
CA VAL A 73 -5.24 -0.14 -8.14
C VAL A 73 -6.59 0.37 -8.61
N PHE A 74 -6.79 0.36 -9.91
CA PHE A 74 -8.03 0.81 -10.52
C PHE A 74 -8.68 -0.33 -11.28
N SER A 75 -9.98 -0.42 -11.16
CA SER A 75 -10.78 -1.27 -12.01
C SER A 75 -11.31 -0.35 -13.11
N ARG A 76 -10.83 -0.52 -14.33
CA ARG A 76 -11.15 0.35 -15.45
C ARG A 76 -12.23 -0.28 -16.31
N LEU A 77 -13.29 0.46 -16.53
CA LEU A 77 -14.42 0.01 -17.32
C LEU A 77 -14.43 0.76 -18.64
N LYS A 78 -14.68 0.05 -19.71
CA LYS A 78 -14.90 0.65 -21.00
C LYS A 78 -16.31 0.33 -21.45
N GLU A 79 -16.79 1.13 -22.37
CA GLU A 79 -18.12 0.93 -22.91
C GLU A 79 -18.27 -0.47 -23.50
N ILE A 80 -17.23 -0.92 -24.17
CA ILE A 80 -17.20 -2.24 -24.78
C ILE A 80 -15.95 -2.94 -24.33
N GLY A 81 -16.10 -4.17 -23.87
CA GLY A 81 -14.97 -4.97 -23.47
C GLY A 81 -14.99 -5.32 -22.00
N PRO A 82 -14.07 -6.15 -21.57
CA PRO A 82 -14.02 -6.58 -20.18
C PRO A 82 -13.47 -5.49 -19.29
N GLU A 83 -13.78 -5.59 -18.02
CA GLU A 83 -13.19 -4.75 -17.01
C GLU A 83 -11.71 -5.11 -16.88
N ILE A 84 -10.87 -4.09 -16.77
CA ILE A 84 -9.43 -4.29 -16.70
C ILE A 84 -8.89 -3.65 -15.42
N GLU A 85 -8.07 -4.37 -14.72
CA GLU A 85 -7.42 -3.87 -13.53
C GLU A 85 -6.03 -3.38 -13.90
N PHE A 86 -5.66 -2.19 -13.41
CA PHE A 86 -4.30 -1.70 -13.60
C PHE A 86 -3.85 -0.95 -12.36
N ARG A 87 -2.53 -0.75 -12.25
CA ARG A 87 -1.90 -0.18 -11.08
C ARG A 87 -1.05 1.00 -11.48
N GLU A 88 -1.09 2.04 -10.61
CA GLU A 88 -0.22 3.20 -10.76
C GLU A 88 0.56 3.36 -9.48
N GLN A 89 1.84 3.61 -9.59
CA GLN A 89 2.71 3.75 -8.44
C GLN A 89 2.95 5.22 -8.13
N PHE A 90 2.88 5.55 -6.87
CA PHE A 90 3.10 6.90 -6.38
C PHE A 90 4.02 6.87 -5.18
N LYS A 91 4.58 8.02 -4.85
CA LYS A 91 5.42 8.15 -3.68
C LYS A 91 4.59 8.77 -2.56
N TRP A 92 4.65 8.18 -1.37
CA TRP A 92 3.96 8.79 -0.25
C TRP A 92 4.91 9.68 0.53
N LEU A 93 4.36 10.76 1.06
CA LEU A 93 5.09 11.73 1.84
C LEU A 93 4.11 12.36 2.81
N PRO A 94 4.40 12.37 4.12
CA PRO A 94 3.46 12.99 5.05
C PRO A 94 3.40 14.49 4.82
N PRO A 95 2.29 15.14 5.09
CA PRO A 95 1.06 14.58 5.64
C PRO A 95 0.07 14.13 4.57
N SER A 96 0.32 14.43 3.31
CA SER A 96 -0.59 14.04 2.23
C SER A 96 0.11 14.16 0.90
N VAL A 97 -0.46 13.50 -0.08
CA VAL A 97 0.06 13.55 -1.44
C VAL A 97 -1.10 13.67 -2.40
N LYS A 98 -0.91 14.47 -3.45
CA LYS A 98 -1.88 14.57 -4.53
C LYS A 98 -1.48 13.63 -5.64
N VAL A 99 -2.46 12.90 -6.15
CA VAL A 99 -2.20 11.94 -7.23
C VAL A 99 -3.17 12.24 -8.37
N GLU A 100 -2.73 11.91 -9.58
CA GLU A 100 -3.51 12.20 -10.77
C GLU A 100 -3.29 11.08 -11.79
N VAL A 101 -4.39 10.60 -12.37
CA VAL A 101 -4.33 9.54 -13.37
C VAL A 101 -5.26 9.93 -14.51
N ASP A 102 -4.78 9.78 -15.74
CA ASP A 102 -5.55 10.12 -16.93
C ASP A 102 -6.29 8.90 -17.46
N PHE A 103 -7.53 9.13 -17.86
CA PHE A 103 -8.39 8.12 -18.47
C PHE A 103 -8.92 8.67 -19.78
N TRP A 104 -9.23 7.78 -20.69
CA TRP A 104 -9.91 8.18 -21.94
C TRP A 104 -11.36 8.51 -21.65
N ALA A 105 -11.95 9.27 -22.55
CA ALA A 105 -13.33 9.73 -22.37
C ALA A 105 -14.34 8.58 -22.26
N ASP A 106 -14.04 7.46 -22.89
CA ASP A 106 -14.95 6.31 -22.88
C ASP A 106 -14.68 5.36 -21.72
N GLU A 107 -13.82 5.76 -20.81
CA GLU A 107 -13.47 4.92 -19.67
C GLU A 107 -14.10 5.45 -18.40
N ALA A 108 -14.35 4.55 -17.47
CA ALA A 108 -14.83 4.90 -16.14
C ALA A 108 -14.06 4.10 -15.12
N VAL A 109 -14.07 4.58 -13.90
CA VAL A 109 -13.43 3.89 -12.78
C VAL A 109 -14.51 3.11 -12.04
N GLY A 110 -14.39 1.78 -12.05
CA GLY A 110 -15.35 0.95 -11.33
C GLY A 110 -15.05 0.88 -9.85
N ALA A 111 -13.78 0.73 -9.51
CA ALA A 111 -13.33 0.65 -8.13
C ALA A 111 -11.89 1.11 -8.07
N TYR A 112 -11.46 1.53 -6.90
CA TYR A 112 -10.07 1.88 -6.70
C TYR A 112 -9.71 1.62 -5.23
N TRP A 113 -8.46 1.28 -4.99
CA TRP A 113 -8.00 1.04 -3.62
C TRP A 113 -6.49 1.18 -3.56
N ILE A 114 -5.98 1.39 -2.35
CA ILE A 114 -4.55 1.52 -2.10
C ILE A 114 -3.98 0.14 -1.81
N ASP A 115 -2.80 -0.14 -2.36
CA ASP A 115 -2.16 -1.44 -2.21
C ASP A 115 -0.65 -1.26 -2.14
N ASN A 116 0.03 -2.29 -1.68
CA ASN A 116 1.49 -2.36 -1.69
C ASN A 116 2.16 -1.12 -1.11
N VAL A 117 1.73 -0.74 0.08
CA VAL A 117 2.31 0.40 0.77
C VAL A 117 3.66 -0.01 1.34
N ALA A 118 4.70 0.73 0.97
CA ALA A 118 6.04 0.42 1.44
C ALA A 118 6.13 0.62 2.95
N VAL A 119 6.87 -0.28 3.59
CA VAL A 119 7.08 -0.18 5.03
C VAL A 119 8.13 0.87 5.34
N CYS A 120 8.25 1.23 6.60
CA CYS A 120 9.23 2.20 7.07
C CYS A 120 9.89 1.64 8.32
N HIS A 121 10.97 2.29 8.73
CA HIS A 121 11.55 2.00 10.04
C HIS A 121 10.65 2.65 11.07
N CYS A 122 10.45 1.95 12.18
CA CYS A 122 9.58 2.47 13.24
C CYS A 122 10.24 3.67 13.92
N ALA A 123 9.41 4.58 14.38
CA ALA A 123 9.87 5.71 15.17
C ALA A 123 10.39 5.20 16.52
N ARG A 124 11.34 5.91 17.08
CA ARG A 124 11.90 5.55 18.37
C ARG A 124 11.35 6.39 19.49
#